data_022a856e936b3ee139831c30fbe0115a
#
_entry.id   022a856e936b3ee139831c30fbe0115a
#
_cell.length_a   1.000
_cell.length_b   1.000
_cell.length_c   1.000
_cell.angle_alpha   90.00
_cell.angle_beta   90.00
_cell.angle_gamma   90.00
#
_symmetry.space_group_name_H-M   'P 1'
#
loop_
_entity.id
_entity.type
_entity.pdbx_description
1 polymer ?
#
loop_
_entity_poly.entity_id
_entity_poly.type
_entity_poly.pdbx_seq_one_letter_code
_entity_poly.pdbx_strand_id
1 'polypeptide(L)'
;MGPFGPAAALLHWFTGVRMSPATLRRLTLAAGTTVRQIERDFSAAVRTTGGVAEAVADVPRQLSIDGSMVHLRTEGWREAKLLAIGNRGAEWPLTALSYAATLGTAAAFGDEALGELGRRGIPQASDVVTVNDGAEWIQGFVDLHCPQAHRVLDFAHAAGYLATAATATFGEGTDAGAAWFRGQRRELRDGDPEAVLAALAVLPASEARDTALDYLTARRTQIAYRDFRARGWPIGSGCVESGHKGVIQGRLKGRGMRWARPVAEGLIALRIVNANDRWTTTWAQVGPRQRADHRARTAARRTIRRARAPSWRPRWPGWTRCGPFLPI
;
A
#
# COMPACT_ATOMS: atom_id res chain seq x y z
N MET A 1 -26.07 6.16 9.90
CA MET A 1 -25.23 5.59 10.99
C MET A 1 -23.83 5.37 10.44
N GLY A 2 -22.75 5.70 11.21
CA GLY A 2 -21.39 5.38 10.79
C GLY A 2 -21.13 3.86 10.78
N PRO A 3 -20.08 3.38 10.10
CA PRO A 3 -19.81 1.95 9.89
C PRO A 3 -19.59 1.14 11.19
N PHE A 4 -19.35 1.79 12.31
CA PHE A 4 -19.17 1.15 13.62
C PHE A 4 -20.50 0.84 14.35
N GLY A 5 -21.63 1.41 13.92
CA GLY A 5 -22.95 1.07 14.48
C GLY A 5 -23.33 -0.37 14.19
N PRO A 6 -23.42 -0.77 12.91
CA PRO A 6 -23.67 -2.16 12.54
C PRO A 6 -22.64 -3.13 13.12
N ALA A 7 -21.36 -2.77 13.14
CA ALA A 7 -20.31 -3.62 13.72
C ALA A 7 -20.49 -3.84 15.23
N ALA A 8 -20.92 -2.83 15.99
CA ALA A 8 -21.23 -2.96 17.43
C ALA A 8 -22.46 -3.85 17.66
N ALA A 9 -23.47 -3.78 16.80
CA ALA A 9 -24.64 -4.65 16.86
C ALA A 9 -24.27 -6.11 16.57
N LEU A 10 -23.47 -6.36 15.52
CA LEU A 10 -22.99 -7.70 15.19
C LEU A 10 -22.12 -8.29 16.33
N LEU A 11 -21.22 -7.49 16.91
CA LEU A 11 -20.42 -7.91 18.06
C LEU A 11 -21.31 -8.36 19.21
N HIS A 12 -22.34 -7.58 19.54
CA HIS A 12 -23.30 -7.96 20.58
C HIS A 12 -24.03 -9.25 20.25
N TRP A 13 -24.51 -9.37 19.02
CA TRP A 13 -25.31 -10.53 18.59
C TRP A 13 -24.50 -11.84 18.65
N PHE A 14 -23.24 -11.83 18.18
CA PHE A 14 -22.41 -13.05 18.16
C PHE A 14 -21.73 -13.38 19.50
N THR A 15 -21.46 -12.39 20.33
CA THR A 15 -20.61 -12.59 21.53
C THR A 15 -21.30 -12.21 22.84
N GLY A 16 -22.48 -11.59 22.81
CA GLY A 16 -23.15 -11.01 23.98
C GLY A 16 -22.49 -9.72 24.50
N VAL A 17 -21.34 -9.32 23.97
CA VAL A 17 -20.60 -8.14 24.44
C VAL A 17 -21.27 -6.86 23.94
N ARG A 18 -21.73 -6.02 24.86
CA ARG A 18 -22.27 -4.69 24.54
C ARG A 18 -21.17 -3.64 24.52
N MET A 19 -21.02 -2.95 23.40
CA MET A 19 -20.04 -1.90 23.23
C MET A 19 -20.63 -0.74 22.42
N SER A 20 -20.36 0.50 22.83
CA SER A 20 -20.79 1.64 22.03
C SER A 20 -20.00 1.72 20.71
N PRO A 21 -20.61 2.21 19.61
CA PRO A 21 -19.90 2.44 18.35
C PRO A 21 -18.63 3.31 18.51
N ALA A 22 -18.69 4.29 19.44
CA ALA A 22 -17.55 5.15 19.74
C ALA A 22 -16.39 4.38 20.40
N THR A 23 -16.70 3.48 21.35
CA THR A 23 -15.71 2.64 22.01
C THR A 23 -15.10 1.64 21.02
N LEU A 24 -15.94 0.97 20.22
CA LEU A 24 -15.48 0.05 19.19
C LEU A 24 -14.54 0.77 18.19
N ARG A 25 -14.93 1.97 17.73
CA ARG A 25 -14.09 2.80 16.87
C ARG A 25 -12.76 3.09 17.54
N ARG A 26 -12.73 3.57 18.78
CA ARG A 26 -11.49 3.89 19.50
C ARG A 26 -10.56 2.69 19.62
N LEU A 27 -11.07 1.52 19.96
CA LEU A 27 -10.29 0.29 20.08
C LEU A 27 -9.74 -0.17 18.72
N THR A 28 -10.55 -0.14 17.67
CA THR A 28 -10.12 -0.47 16.30
C THR A 28 -8.99 0.44 15.83
N LEU A 29 -9.11 1.75 16.06
CA LEU A 29 -8.08 2.70 15.65
C LEU A 29 -6.78 2.54 16.46
N ALA A 30 -6.88 2.27 17.75
CA ALA A 30 -5.72 1.97 18.57
C ALA A 30 -5.01 0.69 18.11
N ALA A 31 -5.77 -0.36 17.80
CA ALA A 31 -5.22 -1.60 17.23
C ALA A 31 -4.55 -1.33 15.85
N GLY A 32 -5.22 -0.58 14.97
CA GLY A 32 -4.67 -0.24 13.65
C GLY A 32 -3.35 0.53 13.73
N THR A 33 -3.25 1.47 14.65
CA THR A 33 -1.98 2.19 14.91
C THR A 33 -0.88 1.23 15.36
N THR A 34 -1.21 0.30 16.27
CA THR A 34 -0.25 -0.70 16.78
C THR A 34 0.18 -1.66 15.68
N VAL A 35 -0.75 -2.16 14.88
CA VAL A 35 -0.46 -3.05 13.74
C VAL A 35 0.45 -2.35 12.73
N ARG A 36 0.15 -1.10 12.38
CA ARG A 36 1.01 -0.32 11.48
C ARG A 36 2.45 -0.21 12.02
N GLN A 37 2.60 0.01 13.32
CA GLN A 37 3.94 0.10 13.92
C GLN A 37 4.66 -1.26 13.90
N ILE A 38 3.97 -2.37 14.17
CA ILE A 38 4.53 -3.72 14.07
C ILE A 38 5.05 -3.98 12.66
N GLU A 39 4.27 -3.66 11.61
CA GLU A 39 4.68 -3.85 10.22
C GLU A 39 5.88 -2.97 9.83
N ARG A 40 5.91 -1.72 10.30
CA ARG A 40 7.06 -0.81 10.09
C ARG A 40 8.33 -1.29 10.78
N ASP A 41 8.23 -1.74 12.02
CA ASP A 41 9.35 -2.28 12.77
C ASP A 41 9.91 -3.53 12.06
N PHE A 42 9.03 -4.37 11.53
CA PHE A 42 9.43 -5.54 10.73
C PHE A 42 10.13 -5.12 9.44
N SER A 43 9.59 -4.16 8.68
CA SER A 43 10.24 -3.64 7.46
C SER A 43 11.61 -3.03 7.76
N ALA A 44 11.74 -2.30 8.86
CA ALA A 44 13.01 -1.76 9.32
C ALA A 44 14.03 -2.86 9.68
N ALA A 45 13.57 -3.93 10.32
CA ALA A 45 14.42 -5.09 10.61
C ALA A 45 14.90 -5.77 9.33
N VAL A 46 14.00 -6.02 8.35
CA VAL A 46 14.37 -6.58 7.04
C VAL A 46 15.42 -5.72 6.33
N ARG A 47 15.30 -4.39 6.39
CA ARG A 47 16.30 -3.48 5.83
C ARG A 47 17.67 -3.66 6.47
N THR A 48 17.71 -3.82 7.79
CA THR A 48 18.97 -3.93 8.55
C THR A 48 19.64 -5.28 8.34
N THR A 49 18.86 -6.36 8.25
CA THR A 49 19.37 -7.75 8.14
C THR A 49 19.59 -8.19 6.68
N GLY A 50 19.09 -7.43 5.71
CA GLY A 50 19.16 -7.79 4.28
C GLY A 50 18.20 -8.92 3.87
N GLY A 51 17.27 -9.33 4.73
CA GLY A 51 16.30 -10.38 4.40
C GLY A 51 15.49 -10.90 5.58
N VAL A 52 14.74 -11.96 5.35
CA VAL A 52 14.06 -12.77 6.38
C VAL A 52 14.88 -14.04 6.66
N ALA A 53 14.88 -14.46 7.92
CA ALA A 53 15.64 -15.63 8.35
C ALA A 53 15.10 -16.96 7.81
N GLU A 54 13.83 -17.03 7.41
CA GLU A 54 13.20 -18.23 6.91
C GLU A 54 13.41 -18.37 5.39
N ALA A 55 13.77 -19.58 4.96
CA ALA A 55 13.84 -19.91 3.54
C ALA A 55 12.45 -19.82 2.89
N VAL A 56 12.33 -18.96 1.88
CA VAL A 56 11.10 -18.83 1.10
C VAL A 56 11.24 -19.67 -0.18
N ALA A 57 10.21 -20.45 -0.50
CA ALA A 57 10.21 -21.26 -1.72
C ALA A 57 10.45 -20.37 -2.95
N ASP A 58 11.41 -20.75 -3.80
CA ASP A 58 11.66 -20.11 -5.08
C ASP A 58 10.61 -20.56 -6.10
N VAL A 59 9.56 -19.79 -6.21
CA VAL A 59 8.48 -19.98 -7.19
C VAL A 59 8.30 -18.70 -8.00
N PRO A 60 7.86 -18.79 -9.25
CA PRO A 60 7.62 -17.62 -10.09
C PRO A 60 6.69 -16.61 -9.40
N ARG A 61 7.03 -15.33 -9.44
CA ARG A 61 6.28 -14.24 -8.79
C ARG A 61 5.78 -13.23 -9.81
N GLN A 62 4.60 -12.66 -9.53
CA GLN A 62 4.17 -11.41 -10.13
C GLN A 62 4.10 -10.34 -9.06
N LEU A 63 4.63 -9.16 -9.38
CA LEU A 63 4.42 -7.93 -8.65
C LEU A 63 3.59 -6.98 -9.48
N SER A 64 2.65 -6.29 -8.84
CA SER A 64 1.97 -5.14 -9.44
C SER A 64 1.84 -4.05 -8.40
N ILE A 65 2.10 -2.82 -8.84
CA ILE A 65 2.06 -1.62 -8.00
C ILE A 65 1.14 -0.62 -8.68
N ASP A 66 0.30 0.03 -7.89
CA ASP A 66 -0.61 1.06 -8.39
C ASP A 66 -0.98 2.04 -7.28
N GLY A 67 -1.51 3.19 -7.66
CA GLY A 67 -2.00 4.23 -6.77
C GLY A 67 -3.50 4.45 -6.87
N SER A 68 -4.17 4.65 -5.76
CA SER A 68 -5.56 5.11 -5.76
C SER A 68 -5.79 6.28 -4.82
N MET A 69 -6.64 7.21 -5.25
CA MET A 69 -6.89 8.43 -4.49
C MET A 69 -7.83 8.20 -3.32
N VAL A 70 -7.44 8.69 -2.13
CA VAL A 70 -8.24 8.72 -0.89
C VAL A 70 -8.34 10.17 -0.41
N HIS A 71 -9.54 10.61 0.00
CA HIS A 71 -9.74 11.98 0.47
C HIS A 71 -9.41 12.12 1.96
N LEU A 72 -8.38 12.91 2.28
CA LEU A 72 -8.02 13.27 3.65
C LEU A 72 -8.62 14.64 4.03
N ARG A 73 -8.98 14.80 5.32
CA ARG A 73 -9.70 16.01 5.80
C ARG A 73 -8.92 17.29 5.64
N THR A 74 -7.63 17.25 5.92
CA THR A 74 -6.75 18.44 5.97
C THR A 74 -5.83 18.53 4.76
N GLU A 75 -5.70 17.45 3.98
CA GLU A 75 -4.71 17.35 2.91
C GLU A 75 -5.35 17.20 1.51
N GLY A 76 -6.69 17.09 1.45
CA GLY A 76 -7.39 16.81 0.20
C GLY A 76 -7.15 15.39 -0.32
N TRP A 77 -7.16 15.22 -1.63
CA TRP A 77 -6.90 13.94 -2.27
C TRP A 77 -5.43 13.54 -2.13
N ARG A 78 -5.20 12.34 -1.64
CA ARG A 78 -3.86 11.74 -1.49
C ARG A 78 -3.87 10.34 -2.06
N GLU A 79 -2.78 9.99 -2.72
CA GLU A 79 -2.58 8.68 -3.30
C GLU A 79 -2.26 7.65 -2.21
N ALA A 80 -3.04 6.57 -2.17
CA ALA A 80 -2.72 5.36 -1.44
C ALA A 80 -2.00 4.41 -2.41
N LYS A 81 -0.72 4.18 -2.17
CA LYS A 81 0.13 3.26 -2.94
C LYS A 81 -0.08 1.85 -2.45
N LEU A 82 -0.25 0.91 -3.36
CA LEU A 82 -0.46 -0.51 -3.07
C LEU A 82 0.51 -1.36 -3.90
N LEU A 83 1.17 -2.29 -3.24
CA LEU A 83 1.88 -3.42 -3.83
C LEU A 83 1.02 -4.67 -3.69
N ALA A 84 0.88 -5.43 -4.76
CA ALA A 84 0.34 -6.79 -4.75
C ALA A 84 1.41 -7.78 -5.22
N ILE A 85 1.61 -8.88 -4.49
CA ILE A 85 2.52 -9.97 -4.85
C ILE A 85 1.72 -11.26 -4.89
N GLY A 86 1.83 -12.00 -6.00
CA GLY A 86 1.21 -13.31 -6.16
C GLY A 86 2.19 -14.34 -6.69
N ASN A 87 1.94 -15.61 -6.42
CA ASN A 87 2.65 -16.72 -7.06
C ASN A 87 2.03 -16.94 -8.44
N ARG A 88 2.88 -17.05 -9.48
CA ARG A 88 2.47 -17.50 -10.80
C ARG A 88 2.49 -19.01 -10.87
N GLY A 89 1.42 -19.62 -11.34
CA GLY A 89 1.33 -21.02 -11.72
C GLY A 89 1.33 -21.17 -13.24
N ALA A 90 1.19 -22.42 -13.71
CA ALA A 90 1.00 -22.71 -15.13
C ALA A 90 -0.35 -22.16 -15.64
N GLU A 91 -1.31 -22.02 -14.75
CA GLU A 91 -2.65 -21.52 -15.03
C GLU A 91 -2.97 -20.28 -14.17
N TRP A 92 -3.88 -19.46 -14.67
CA TRP A 92 -4.46 -18.34 -13.98
C TRP A 92 -5.64 -18.81 -13.10
N PRO A 93 -5.90 -18.27 -11.91
CA PRO A 93 -5.41 -17.02 -11.33
C PRO A 93 -4.11 -17.14 -10.52
N LEU A 94 -3.53 -15.97 -10.14
CA LEU A 94 -2.44 -15.90 -9.16
C LEU A 94 -2.88 -16.50 -7.82
N THR A 95 -1.97 -17.21 -7.18
CA THR A 95 -2.19 -17.78 -5.86
C THR A 95 -1.40 -17.07 -4.77
N ALA A 96 -1.75 -17.30 -3.52
CA ALA A 96 -1.07 -16.72 -2.35
C ALA A 96 -0.84 -15.20 -2.48
N LEU A 97 -1.87 -14.46 -2.89
CA LEU A 97 -1.80 -12.99 -2.99
C LEU A 97 -1.52 -12.36 -1.63
N SER A 98 -0.62 -11.39 -1.62
CA SER A 98 -0.34 -10.56 -0.45
C SER A 98 -0.09 -9.11 -0.85
N TYR A 99 -0.23 -8.19 0.11
CA TYR A 99 -0.28 -6.75 -0.15
C TYR A 99 0.56 -5.98 0.85
N ALA A 100 1.11 -4.84 0.40
CA ALA A 100 1.61 -3.76 1.25
C ALA A 100 1.05 -2.43 0.75
N ALA A 101 0.73 -1.48 1.64
CA ALA A 101 0.21 -0.19 1.22
C ALA A 101 0.51 0.93 2.23
N THR A 102 0.63 2.15 1.70
CA THR A 102 0.80 3.37 2.50
C THR A 102 0.14 4.58 1.84
N LEU A 103 -0.17 5.60 2.64
CA LEU A 103 -0.51 6.96 2.18
C LEU A 103 0.74 7.87 2.10
N GLY A 104 1.93 7.31 2.32
CA GLY A 104 3.20 8.03 2.31
C GLY A 104 3.70 8.42 0.91
N THR A 105 4.89 9.03 0.88
CA THR A 105 5.62 9.31 -0.35
C THR A 105 6.09 8.01 -1.02
N ALA A 106 6.60 8.08 -2.25
CA ALA A 106 7.18 6.91 -2.93
C ALA A 106 8.33 6.29 -2.12
N ALA A 107 9.20 7.12 -1.53
CA ALA A 107 10.28 6.64 -0.66
C ALA A 107 9.74 5.93 0.59
N ALA A 108 8.76 6.50 1.29
CA ALA A 108 8.13 5.86 2.45
C ALA A 108 7.42 4.54 2.06
N PHE A 109 6.86 4.48 0.85
CA PHE A 109 6.29 3.25 0.32
C PHE A 109 7.35 2.17 0.12
N GLY A 110 8.49 2.51 -0.48
CA GLY A 110 9.63 1.60 -0.62
C GLY A 110 10.04 1.00 0.72
N ASP A 111 10.20 1.87 1.72
CA ASP A 111 10.56 1.47 3.08
C ASP A 111 9.53 0.52 3.73
N GLU A 112 8.24 0.85 3.64
CA GLU A 112 7.17 0.05 4.24
C GLU A 112 6.91 -1.26 3.47
N ALA A 113 7.18 -1.31 2.16
CA ALA A 113 7.02 -2.49 1.32
C ALA A 113 8.10 -3.56 1.54
N LEU A 114 9.29 -3.18 2.05
CA LEU A 114 10.42 -4.10 2.28
C LEU A 114 10.03 -5.33 3.11
N GLY A 115 9.18 -5.15 4.11
CA GLY A 115 8.68 -6.26 4.91
C GLY A 115 7.95 -7.31 4.08
N GLU A 116 7.11 -6.88 3.14
CA GLU A 116 6.37 -7.81 2.28
C GLU A 116 7.26 -8.41 1.20
N LEU A 117 8.14 -7.63 0.59
CA LEU A 117 9.15 -8.15 -0.35
C LEU A 117 10.01 -9.24 0.29
N GLY A 118 10.46 -9.01 1.54
CA GLY A 118 11.24 -9.99 2.29
C GLY A 118 10.45 -11.25 2.61
N ARG A 119 9.22 -11.14 3.14
CA ARG A 119 8.34 -12.29 3.43
C ARG A 119 8.06 -13.14 2.19
N ARG A 120 8.06 -12.52 1.03
CA ARG A 120 7.80 -13.19 -0.24
C ARG A 120 9.08 -13.64 -0.96
N GLY A 121 10.25 -13.43 -0.37
CA GLY A 121 11.54 -13.81 -0.94
C GLY A 121 11.87 -13.12 -2.26
N ILE A 122 11.33 -11.92 -2.52
CA ILE A 122 11.50 -11.23 -3.81
C ILE A 122 12.97 -10.94 -4.13
N PRO A 123 13.83 -10.49 -3.18
CA PRO A 123 15.23 -10.22 -3.49
C PRO A 123 16.02 -11.46 -3.97
N GLN A 124 15.59 -12.65 -3.60
CA GLN A 124 16.25 -13.92 -3.92
C GLN A 124 15.50 -14.73 -4.99
N ALA A 125 14.32 -14.28 -5.42
CA ALA A 125 13.50 -15.01 -6.39
C ALA A 125 14.15 -15.00 -7.78
N SER A 126 14.22 -16.15 -8.40
CA SER A 126 14.83 -16.37 -9.72
C SER A 126 13.96 -15.89 -10.88
N ASP A 127 12.63 -15.88 -10.70
CA ASP A 127 11.65 -15.49 -11.72
C ASP A 127 10.61 -14.53 -11.16
N VAL A 128 10.83 -13.24 -11.42
CA VAL A 128 9.96 -12.14 -11.01
C VAL A 128 9.53 -11.34 -12.23
N VAL A 129 8.22 -11.19 -12.41
CA VAL A 129 7.62 -10.32 -13.43
C VAL A 129 6.88 -9.18 -12.74
N THR A 130 7.18 -7.94 -13.14
CA THR A 130 6.41 -6.77 -12.69
C THR A 130 5.46 -6.31 -13.80
N VAL A 131 4.18 -6.09 -13.45
CA VAL A 131 3.17 -5.59 -14.39
C VAL A 131 2.56 -4.32 -13.80
N ASN A 132 2.86 -3.17 -14.39
CA ASN A 132 2.51 -1.86 -13.86
C ASN A 132 2.11 -0.88 -14.98
N ASP A 133 1.55 0.27 -14.58
CA ASP A 133 1.16 1.36 -15.49
C ASP A 133 2.34 2.18 -16.05
N GLY A 134 3.56 1.90 -15.61
CA GLY A 134 4.76 2.57 -16.08
C GLY A 134 5.03 3.96 -15.48
N ALA A 135 4.33 4.37 -14.41
CA ALA A 135 4.63 5.61 -13.71
C ALA A 135 6.09 5.64 -13.21
N GLU A 136 6.74 6.80 -13.30
CA GLU A 136 8.18 6.94 -12.98
C GLU A 136 8.54 6.49 -11.57
N TRP A 137 7.70 6.81 -10.58
CA TRP A 137 7.95 6.39 -9.21
C TRP A 137 7.88 4.86 -9.03
N ILE A 138 7.07 4.18 -9.84
CA ILE A 138 6.99 2.71 -9.86
C ILE A 138 8.24 2.13 -10.53
N GLN A 139 8.70 2.73 -11.64
CA GLN A 139 9.96 2.32 -12.28
C GLN A 139 11.12 2.44 -11.30
N GLY A 140 11.23 3.57 -10.59
CA GLY A 140 12.25 3.78 -9.55
C GLY A 140 12.13 2.80 -8.37
N PHE A 141 10.92 2.40 -7.98
CA PHE A 141 10.71 1.35 -6.99
C PHE A 141 11.27 0.00 -7.48
N VAL A 142 10.96 -0.37 -8.72
CA VAL A 142 11.43 -1.64 -9.31
C VAL A 142 12.95 -1.62 -9.48
N ASP A 143 13.54 -0.49 -9.92
CA ASP A 143 15.00 -0.33 -10.02
C ASP A 143 15.70 -0.61 -8.70
N LEU A 144 15.13 -0.10 -7.61
CA LEU A 144 15.77 -0.18 -6.30
C LEU A 144 15.52 -1.52 -5.59
N HIS A 145 14.32 -2.07 -5.69
CA HIS A 145 13.89 -3.19 -4.85
C HIS A 145 13.78 -4.54 -5.59
N CYS A 146 13.69 -4.50 -6.91
CA CYS A 146 13.49 -5.69 -7.75
C CYS A 146 14.25 -5.55 -9.08
N PRO A 147 15.56 -5.19 -9.08
CA PRO A 147 16.30 -4.90 -10.32
C PRO A 147 16.35 -6.09 -11.28
N GLN A 148 16.25 -7.32 -10.77
CA GLN A 148 16.23 -8.55 -11.56
C GLN A 148 14.88 -8.80 -12.24
N ALA A 149 13.83 -8.05 -11.91
CA ALA A 149 12.49 -8.34 -12.39
C ALA A 149 12.31 -7.99 -13.87
N HIS A 150 11.65 -8.88 -14.59
CA HIS A 150 11.17 -8.59 -15.94
C HIS A 150 10.02 -7.59 -15.88
N ARG A 151 10.10 -6.52 -16.67
CA ARG A 151 9.13 -5.44 -16.66
C ARG A 151 8.15 -5.58 -17.81
N VAL A 152 6.88 -5.55 -17.47
CA VAL A 152 5.77 -5.54 -18.41
C VAL A 152 4.93 -4.30 -18.14
N LEU A 153 4.73 -3.46 -19.15
CA LEU A 153 3.75 -2.39 -19.10
C LEU A 153 2.35 -3.00 -19.11
N ASP A 154 1.44 -2.55 -18.26
CA ASP A 154 0.05 -3.02 -18.29
C ASP A 154 -0.56 -2.82 -19.68
N PHE A 155 -1.08 -3.91 -20.25
CA PHE A 155 -1.60 -3.91 -21.62
C PHE A 155 -2.80 -2.96 -21.78
N ALA A 156 -3.70 -2.88 -20.80
CA ALA A 156 -4.85 -2.01 -20.88
C ALA A 156 -4.40 -0.53 -20.84
N HIS A 157 -3.37 -0.23 -20.04
CA HIS A 157 -2.79 1.10 -19.96
C HIS A 157 -2.10 1.49 -21.28
N ALA A 158 -1.27 0.62 -21.85
CA ALA A 158 -0.64 0.83 -23.16
C ALA A 158 -1.70 1.02 -24.28
N ALA A 159 -2.74 0.19 -24.29
CA ALA A 159 -3.83 0.31 -25.26
C ALA A 159 -4.63 1.62 -25.07
N GLY A 160 -4.69 2.16 -23.85
CA GLY A 160 -5.32 3.47 -23.58
C GLY A 160 -4.66 4.62 -24.35
N TYR A 161 -3.34 4.62 -24.47
CA TYR A 161 -2.61 5.61 -25.29
C TYR A 161 -3.00 5.51 -26.77
N LEU A 162 -3.14 4.29 -27.31
CA LEU A 162 -3.60 4.08 -28.69
C LEU A 162 -5.04 4.58 -28.89
N ALA A 163 -5.92 4.34 -27.90
CA ALA A 163 -7.29 4.84 -27.96
C ALA A 163 -7.35 6.36 -27.97
N THR A 164 -6.53 7.02 -27.14
CA THR A 164 -6.45 8.49 -27.09
C THR A 164 -5.93 9.09 -28.41
N ALA A 165 -4.88 8.49 -28.99
CA ALA A 165 -4.34 8.89 -30.29
C ALA A 165 -5.36 8.68 -31.42
N ALA A 166 -6.09 7.56 -31.42
CA ALA A 166 -7.15 7.29 -32.38
C ALA A 166 -8.28 8.32 -32.29
N THR A 167 -8.74 8.66 -31.10
CA THR A 167 -9.78 9.66 -30.87
C THR A 167 -9.35 11.05 -31.37
N ALA A 168 -8.11 11.44 -31.07
CA ALA A 168 -7.57 12.73 -31.51
C ALA A 168 -7.42 12.83 -33.04
N THR A 169 -7.12 11.71 -33.72
CA THR A 169 -6.90 11.67 -35.18
C THR A 169 -8.20 11.54 -35.98
N PHE A 170 -9.07 10.64 -35.55
CA PHE A 170 -10.26 10.25 -36.34
C PHE A 170 -11.58 10.82 -35.80
N GLY A 171 -11.55 11.41 -34.60
CA GLY A 171 -12.74 11.89 -33.90
C GLY A 171 -13.36 10.84 -32.97
N GLU A 172 -14.05 11.34 -31.95
CA GLU A 172 -14.72 10.48 -30.95
C GLU A 172 -15.91 9.73 -31.61
N GLY A 173 -16.00 8.44 -31.32
CA GLY A 173 -17.11 7.56 -31.73
C GLY A 173 -17.14 7.23 -33.21
N THR A 174 -16.10 7.56 -34.02
CA THR A 174 -16.05 7.26 -35.44
C THR A 174 -15.70 5.81 -35.73
N ASP A 175 -16.27 5.25 -36.82
CA ASP A 175 -15.95 3.90 -37.29
C ASP A 175 -14.47 3.75 -37.67
N ALA A 176 -13.89 4.80 -38.29
CA ALA A 176 -12.50 4.84 -38.69
C ALA A 176 -11.56 4.76 -37.46
N GLY A 177 -11.81 5.56 -36.42
CA GLY A 177 -11.07 5.51 -35.17
C GLY A 177 -11.20 4.18 -34.47
N ALA A 178 -12.42 3.64 -34.41
CA ALA A 178 -12.66 2.31 -33.81
C ALA A 178 -11.95 1.17 -34.57
N ALA A 179 -11.94 1.24 -35.91
CA ALA A 179 -11.26 0.25 -36.76
C ALA A 179 -9.72 0.31 -36.55
N TRP A 180 -9.15 1.53 -36.63
CA TRP A 180 -7.73 1.74 -36.40
C TRP A 180 -7.30 1.23 -35.02
N PHE A 181 -8.00 1.63 -33.96
CA PHE A 181 -7.72 1.20 -32.59
C PHE A 181 -7.79 -0.31 -32.45
N ARG A 182 -8.82 -0.98 -32.98
CA ARG A 182 -8.92 -2.45 -32.93
C ARG A 182 -7.74 -3.13 -33.64
N GLY A 183 -7.31 -2.59 -34.79
CA GLY A 183 -6.15 -3.08 -35.52
C GLY A 183 -4.87 -2.97 -34.71
N GLN A 184 -4.57 -1.76 -34.22
CA GLN A 184 -3.35 -1.50 -33.45
C GLN A 184 -3.35 -2.24 -32.09
N ARG A 185 -4.49 -2.36 -31.42
CA ARG A 185 -4.60 -3.11 -30.18
C ARG A 185 -4.32 -4.62 -30.39
N ARG A 186 -4.73 -5.18 -31.53
CA ARG A 186 -4.41 -6.57 -31.90
C ARG A 186 -2.92 -6.71 -32.20
N GLU A 187 -2.38 -5.79 -33.02
CA GLU A 187 -0.96 -5.77 -33.37
C GLU A 187 -0.08 -5.66 -32.10
N LEU A 188 -0.44 -4.73 -31.19
CA LEU A 188 0.25 -4.58 -29.93
C LEU A 188 0.24 -5.87 -29.10
N ARG A 189 -0.87 -6.63 -29.08
CA ARG A 189 -1.02 -7.83 -28.26
C ARG A 189 -0.35 -9.07 -28.86
N ASP A 190 -0.48 -9.26 -30.16
CA ASP A 190 -0.17 -10.53 -30.83
C ASP A 190 0.91 -10.37 -31.92
N GLY A 191 1.30 -9.15 -32.26
CA GLY A 191 2.24 -8.79 -33.30
C GLY A 191 3.55 -8.20 -32.80
N ASP A 192 4.06 -7.23 -33.57
CA ASP A 192 5.31 -6.55 -33.30
C ASP A 192 5.06 -5.13 -32.73
N PRO A 193 5.59 -4.80 -31.55
CA PRO A 193 5.48 -3.46 -31.01
C PRO A 193 6.07 -2.37 -31.92
N GLU A 194 7.11 -2.67 -32.71
CA GLU A 194 7.69 -1.72 -33.66
C GLU A 194 6.71 -1.34 -34.77
N ALA A 195 5.86 -2.27 -35.22
CA ALA A 195 4.81 -1.99 -36.17
C ALA A 195 3.76 -1.01 -35.61
N VAL A 196 3.43 -1.13 -34.31
CA VAL A 196 2.54 -0.19 -33.61
C VAL A 196 3.15 1.18 -33.49
N LEU A 197 4.44 1.29 -33.13
CA LEU A 197 5.14 2.57 -33.05
C LEU A 197 5.23 3.25 -34.41
N ALA A 198 5.52 2.48 -35.48
CA ALA A 198 5.49 2.99 -36.86
C ALA A 198 4.12 3.49 -37.27
N ALA A 199 3.04 2.74 -36.92
CA ALA A 199 1.66 3.16 -37.19
C ALA A 199 1.25 4.44 -36.46
N LEU A 200 1.74 4.65 -35.22
CA LEU A 200 1.56 5.91 -34.51
C LEU A 200 2.31 7.07 -35.18
N ALA A 201 3.56 6.82 -35.60
CA ALA A 201 4.42 7.86 -36.19
C ALA A 201 3.86 8.48 -37.49
N VAL A 202 3.09 7.71 -38.27
CA VAL A 202 2.49 8.17 -39.51
C VAL A 202 1.15 8.89 -39.34
N LEU A 203 0.57 8.89 -38.13
CA LEU A 203 -0.63 9.66 -37.85
C LEU A 203 -0.34 11.19 -37.96
N PRO A 204 -1.34 12.02 -38.26
CA PRO A 204 -1.20 13.47 -38.22
C PRO A 204 -0.68 13.92 -36.83
N ALA A 205 0.19 14.93 -36.83
CA ALA A 205 0.77 15.47 -35.60
C ALA A 205 -0.31 15.99 -34.66
N SER A 206 -0.27 15.52 -33.41
CA SER A 206 -1.13 15.97 -32.33
C SER A 206 -0.48 15.66 -30.99
N GLU A 207 -0.81 16.42 -29.95
CA GLU A 207 -0.30 16.18 -28.59
C GLU A 207 -0.57 14.74 -28.11
N ALA A 208 -1.74 14.20 -28.40
CA ALA A 208 -2.11 12.84 -28.02
C ALA A 208 -1.27 11.78 -28.74
N ARG A 209 -1.00 11.97 -30.04
CA ARG A 209 -0.15 11.09 -30.84
C ARG A 209 1.31 11.15 -30.32
N ASP A 210 1.84 12.35 -30.13
CA ASP A 210 3.21 12.56 -29.67
C ASP A 210 3.41 11.96 -28.28
N THR A 211 2.48 12.23 -27.34
CA THR A 211 2.48 11.63 -26.00
C THR A 211 2.46 10.09 -26.07
N ALA A 212 1.60 9.50 -26.91
CA ALA A 212 1.52 8.05 -27.07
C ALA A 212 2.82 7.46 -27.62
N LEU A 213 3.38 8.09 -28.65
CA LEU A 213 4.61 7.66 -29.30
C LEU A 213 5.80 7.72 -28.34
N ASP A 214 6.00 8.85 -27.66
CA ASP A 214 7.08 9.05 -26.71
C ASP A 214 6.99 8.05 -25.53
N TYR A 215 5.78 7.91 -24.97
CA TYR A 215 5.54 7.04 -23.85
C TYR A 215 5.81 5.56 -24.17
N LEU A 216 5.29 5.06 -25.30
CA LEU A 216 5.47 3.66 -25.70
C LEU A 216 6.90 3.40 -26.19
N THR A 217 7.55 4.36 -26.89
CA THR A 217 8.94 4.25 -27.32
C THR A 217 9.89 4.13 -26.12
N ALA A 218 9.70 4.95 -25.09
CA ALA A 218 10.50 4.87 -23.87
C ALA A 218 10.34 3.53 -23.13
N ARG A 219 9.26 2.80 -23.40
CA ARG A 219 8.92 1.50 -22.80
C ARG A 219 8.87 0.34 -23.80
N ARG A 220 9.53 0.48 -24.95
CA ARG A 220 9.49 -0.51 -26.05
C ARG A 220 9.84 -1.93 -25.60
N THR A 221 10.76 -2.09 -24.64
CA THR A 221 11.14 -3.38 -24.09
C THR A 221 10.09 -3.97 -23.13
N GLN A 222 9.12 -3.16 -22.71
CA GLN A 222 8.06 -3.54 -21.74
C GLN A 222 6.72 -3.84 -22.44
N ILE A 223 6.64 -3.75 -23.79
CA ILE A 223 5.41 -3.93 -24.57
C ILE A 223 5.49 -5.09 -25.60
N ALA A 224 6.48 -5.95 -25.50
CA ALA A 224 6.62 -7.15 -26.34
C ALA A 224 5.65 -8.27 -25.90
N TYR A 225 4.33 -7.97 -25.92
CA TYR A 225 3.31 -8.83 -25.29
C TYR A 225 3.20 -10.22 -25.90
N ARG A 226 3.43 -10.37 -27.22
CA ARG A 226 3.47 -11.68 -27.86
C ARG A 226 4.51 -12.59 -27.20
N ASP A 227 5.72 -12.07 -26.99
CA ASP A 227 6.83 -12.82 -26.44
C ASP A 227 6.63 -13.07 -24.93
N PHE A 228 6.07 -12.11 -24.20
CA PHE A 228 5.72 -12.28 -22.79
C PHE A 228 4.68 -13.39 -22.61
N ARG A 229 3.64 -13.39 -23.43
CA ARG A 229 2.60 -14.44 -23.40
C ARG A 229 3.14 -15.81 -23.78
N ALA A 230 4.05 -15.88 -24.76
CA ALA A 230 4.73 -17.12 -25.13
C ALA A 230 5.54 -17.72 -23.96
N ARG A 231 6.05 -16.86 -23.05
CA ARG A 231 6.75 -17.26 -21.81
C ARG A 231 5.79 -17.52 -20.65
N GLY A 232 4.49 -17.40 -20.84
CA GLY A 232 3.49 -17.52 -19.78
C GLY A 232 3.48 -16.32 -18.81
N TRP A 233 4.03 -15.18 -19.22
CA TRP A 233 4.04 -13.99 -18.38
C TRP A 233 2.71 -13.23 -18.46
N PRO A 234 2.22 -12.70 -17.35
CA PRO A 234 1.02 -11.87 -17.35
C PRO A 234 1.28 -10.53 -18.04
N ILE A 235 0.25 -10.01 -18.70
CA ILE A 235 0.29 -8.71 -19.37
C ILE A 235 -0.68 -7.70 -18.74
N GLY A 236 -1.37 -8.09 -17.67
CA GLY A 236 -2.34 -7.24 -16.96
C GLY A 236 -2.07 -7.15 -15.48
N SER A 237 -2.32 -5.98 -14.90
CA SER A 237 -2.13 -5.64 -13.47
C SER A 237 -3.37 -5.90 -12.61
N GLY A 238 -4.33 -6.69 -13.05
CA GLY A 238 -5.62 -6.91 -12.39
C GLY A 238 -5.56 -7.33 -10.92
N CYS A 239 -4.43 -7.91 -10.47
CA CYS A 239 -4.24 -8.29 -9.06
C CYS A 239 -4.13 -7.06 -8.14
N VAL A 240 -3.47 -5.99 -8.55
CA VAL A 240 -3.37 -4.75 -7.77
C VAL A 240 -4.67 -3.94 -7.84
N GLU A 241 -5.36 -3.95 -8.98
CA GLU A 241 -6.69 -3.34 -9.07
C GLU A 241 -7.69 -3.99 -8.12
N SER A 242 -7.71 -5.34 -8.08
CA SER A 242 -8.52 -6.11 -7.13
C SER A 242 -8.11 -5.82 -5.68
N GLY A 243 -6.81 -5.68 -5.42
CA GLY A 243 -6.26 -5.25 -4.14
C GLY A 243 -6.76 -3.86 -3.74
N HIS A 244 -6.76 -2.89 -4.65
CA HIS A 244 -7.33 -1.56 -4.39
C HIS A 244 -8.82 -1.64 -4.02
N LYS A 245 -9.62 -2.37 -4.79
CA LYS A 245 -11.05 -2.56 -4.50
C LYS A 245 -11.25 -3.22 -3.14
N GLY A 246 -10.58 -4.33 -2.88
CA GLY A 246 -10.70 -5.12 -1.65
C GLY A 246 -10.08 -4.45 -0.43
N VAL A 247 -8.84 -3.96 -0.50
CA VAL A 247 -8.07 -3.46 0.66
C VAL A 247 -8.34 -1.99 0.93
N ILE A 248 -8.30 -1.12 -0.08
CA ILE A 248 -8.37 0.33 0.10
C ILE A 248 -9.79 0.86 -0.09
N GLN A 249 -10.33 0.73 -1.31
CA GLN A 249 -11.53 1.45 -1.74
C GLN A 249 -12.79 0.99 -1.00
N GLY A 250 -12.99 -0.32 -0.82
CA GLY A 250 -14.16 -0.88 -0.14
C GLY A 250 -14.40 -0.32 1.27
N ARG A 251 -13.38 0.30 1.90
CA ARG A 251 -13.51 0.93 3.20
C ARG A 251 -13.29 2.44 3.19
N LEU A 252 -12.43 2.95 2.34
CA LEU A 252 -11.98 4.33 2.41
C LEU A 252 -12.59 5.23 1.34
N LYS A 253 -13.17 4.66 0.27
CA LYS A 253 -13.68 5.39 -0.90
C LYS A 253 -15.19 5.26 -1.05
N GLY A 254 -15.94 5.91 -0.18
CA GLY A 254 -17.41 6.03 -0.26
C GLY A 254 -17.84 7.49 -0.46
N ARG A 255 -19.08 7.71 -0.85
CA ARG A 255 -19.64 9.07 -1.04
C ARG A 255 -19.49 9.89 0.24
N GLY A 256 -18.85 11.06 0.14
CA GLY A 256 -18.65 11.99 1.25
C GLY A 256 -17.63 11.54 2.30
N MET A 257 -16.96 10.42 2.13
CA MET A 257 -15.96 9.95 3.09
C MET A 257 -14.71 10.82 3.04
N ARG A 258 -14.33 11.32 4.22
CA ARG A 258 -13.11 12.10 4.45
C ARG A 258 -12.43 11.60 5.70
N TRP A 259 -11.14 11.34 5.65
CA TRP A 259 -10.42 10.67 6.72
C TRP A 259 -9.35 11.55 7.35
N ALA A 260 -9.14 11.45 8.65
CA ALA A 260 -7.87 11.89 9.23
C ALA A 260 -6.79 10.88 8.85
N ARG A 261 -5.62 11.34 8.43
CA ARG A 261 -4.52 10.48 7.96
C ARG A 261 -4.22 9.29 8.89
N PRO A 262 -4.01 9.48 10.23
CA PRO A 262 -3.70 8.35 11.10
C PRO A 262 -4.82 7.29 11.17
N VAL A 263 -6.07 7.73 10.98
CA VAL A 263 -7.24 6.83 10.94
C VAL A 263 -7.23 5.99 9.67
N ALA A 264 -7.00 6.62 8.50
CA ALA A 264 -6.93 5.92 7.24
C ALA A 264 -5.77 4.90 7.23
N GLU A 265 -4.59 5.31 7.67
CA GLU A 265 -3.40 4.46 7.74
C GLU A 265 -3.60 3.26 8.67
N GLY A 266 -4.19 3.46 9.86
CA GLY A 266 -4.50 2.37 10.77
C GLY A 266 -5.53 1.39 10.21
N LEU A 267 -6.54 1.88 9.47
CA LEU A 267 -7.51 1.02 8.81
C LEU A 267 -6.88 0.23 7.65
N ILE A 268 -6.01 0.87 6.85
CA ILE A 268 -5.25 0.19 5.79
C ILE A 268 -4.43 -0.95 6.40
N ALA A 269 -3.66 -0.70 7.46
CA ALA A 269 -2.83 -1.70 8.12
C ALA A 269 -3.65 -2.93 8.58
N LEU A 270 -4.79 -2.72 9.24
CA LEU A 270 -5.69 -3.81 9.66
C LEU A 270 -6.23 -4.61 8.46
N ARG A 271 -6.58 -3.92 7.38
CA ARG A 271 -7.11 -4.58 6.18
C ARG A 271 -6.06 -5.39 5.43
N ILE A 272 -4.82 -4.90 5.39
CA ILE A 272 -3.67 -5.61 4.82
C ILE A 272 -3.39 -6.89 5.60
N VAL A 273 -3.31 -6.82 6.92
CA VAL A 273 -3.09 -8.01 7.76
C VAL A 273 -4.18 -9.05 7.54
N ASN A 274 -5.45 -8.62 7.43
CA ASN A 274 -6.56 -9.52 7.12
C ASN A 274 -6.47 -10.10 5.71
N ALA A 275 -6.17 -9.28 4.70
CA ALA A 275 -6.07 -9.72 3.29
C ALA A 275 -4.87 -10.66 3.06
N ASN A 276 -3.83 -10.53 3.87
CA ASN A 276 -2.63 -11.36 3.84
C ASN A 276 -2.75 -12.63 4.72
N ASP A 277 -3.92 -12.91 5.29
CA ASP A 277 -4.17 -14.03 6.20
C ASP A 277 -3.21 -14.09 7.41
N ARG A 278 -2.78 -12.91 7.91
CA ARG A 278 -1.88 -12.79 9.05
C ARG A 278 -2.56 -12.27 10.32
N TRP A 279 -3.91 -12.33 10.36
CA TRP A 279 -4.67 -11.78 11.48
C TRP A 279 -4.26 -12.37 12.82
N THR A 280 -4.23 -13.69 12.95
CA THR A 280 -3.95 -14.39 14.22
C THR A 280 -2.54 -14.08 14.74
N THR A 281 -1.52 -14.18 13.89
CA THR A 281 -0.12 -13.97 14.27
C THR A 281 0.18 -12.51 14.62
N THR A 282 -0.40 -11.57 13.88
CA THR A 282 -0.25 -10.14 14.16
C THR A 282 -1.04 -9.74 15.40
N TRP A 283 -2.27 -10.27 15.56
CA TRP A 283 -3.10 -9.94 16.71
C TRP A 283 -2.50 -10.39 18.04
N ALA A 284 -1.81 -11.52 18.07
CA ALA A 284 -1.09 -11.99 19.25
C ALA A 284 -0.04 -10.97 19.76
N GLN A 285 0.49 -10.12 18.87
CA GLN A 285 1.48 -9.10 19.21
C GLN A 285 0.85 -7.77 19.68
N VAL A 286 -0.41 -7.48 19.28
CA VAL A 286 -1.06 -6.17 19.54
C VAL A 286 -1.18 -5.89 21.03
N GLY A 287 -1.71 -6.83 21.81
CA GLY A 287 -1.89 -6.64 23.24
C GLY A 287 -0.58 -6.43 24.01
N PRO A 288 0.43 -7.29 23.86
CA PRO A 288 1.75 -7.07 24.46
C PRO A 288 2.37 -5.72 24.09
N ARG A 289 2.31 -5.33 22.82
CA ARG A 289 2.85 -4.05 22.35
C ARG A 289 2.14 -2.86 22.98
N GLN A 290 0.81 -2.86 22.98
CA GLN A 290 0.02 -1.78 23.61
C GLN A 290 0.33 -1.63 25.10
N ARG A 291 0.54 -2.75 25.83
CA ARG A 291 0.94 -2.71 27.23
C ARG A 291 2.35 -2.15 27.42
N ALA A 292 3.28 -2.52 26.55
CA ALA A 292 4.65 -1.98 26.58
C ALA A 292 4.66 -0.46 26.32
N ASP A 293 3.94 0.00 25.29
CA ASP A 293 3.80 1.42 24.95
C ASP A 293 3.15 2.22 26.09
N HIS A 294 2.13 1.66 26.74
CA HIS A 294 1.49 2.30 27.89
C HIS A 294 2.47 2.48 29.04
N ARG A 295 3.25 1.43 29.37
CA ARG A 295 4.29 1.50 30.43
C ARG A 295 5.35 2.55 30.11
N ALA A 296 5.84 2.56 28.85
CA ALA A 296 6.84 3.55 28.41
C ALA A 296 6.32 4.99 28.52
N ARG A 297 5.11 5.26 28.05
CA ARG A 297 4.47 6.59 28.18
C ARG A 297 4.28 7.02 29.63
N THR A 298 3.88 6.07 30.49
CA THR A 298 3.68 6.34 31.91
C THR A 298 5.02 6.65 32.59
N ALA A 299 6.08 5.90 32.30
CA ALA A 299 7.44 6.18 32.80
C ALA A 299 7.95 7.56 32.35
N ALA A 300 7.81 7.87 31.04
CA ALA A 300 8.19 9.16 30.49
C ALA A 300 7.45 10.34 31.18
N ARG A 301 6.13 10.20 31.37
CA ARG A 301 5.34 11.21 32.11
C ARG A 301 5.82 11.40 33.56
N ARG A 302 6.18 10.31 34.25
CA ARG A 302 6.73 10.38 35.60
C ARG A 302 8.07 11.12 35.64
N THR A 303 8.96 10.84 34.67
CA THR A 303 10.25 11.52 34.52
C THR A 303 10.07 13.02 34.29
N ILE A 304 9.20 13.41 33.33
CA ILE A 304 8.89 14.82 33.06
C ILE A 304 8.31 15.51 34.31
N ARG A 305 7.38 14.83 35.02
CA ARG A 305 6.79 15.39 36.23
C ARG A 305 7.83 15.60 37.35
N ARG A 306 8.77 14.63 37.50
CA ARG A 306 9.88 14.76 38.46
C ARG A 306 10.81 15.92 38.09
N ALA A 307 11.16 16.06 36.81
CA ALA A 307 12.02 17.16 36.34
C ALA A 307 11.36 18.54 36.48
N ARG A 308 10.02 18.61 36.40
CA ARG A 308 9.24 19.84 36.57
C ARG A 308 8.83 20.13 38.02
N ALA A 309 9.05 19.20 38.95
CA ALA A 309 8.77 19.43 40.36
C ALA A 309 9.70 20.54 40.88
N PRO A 310 9.17 21.63 41.47
CA PRO A 310 10.01 22.67 41.99
C PRO A 310 10.95 22.07 43.04
N SER A 311 12.19 22.52 43.04
CA SER A 311 13.17 22.22 44.11
C SER A 311 12.82 22.93 45.42
N TRP A 312 11.55 23.34 45.59
CA TRP A 312 11.10 24.03 46.77
C TRP A 312 11.07 23.06 47.96
N ARG A 313 12.15 23.08 48.75
CA ARG A 313 12.11 22.60 50.13
C ARG A 313 11.62 23.78 50.97
N PRO A 314 10.52 23.70 51.76
CA PRO A 314 10.19 24.70 52.72
C PRO A 314 11.37 24.77 53.72
N ARG A 315 12.15 25.82 53.66
CA ARG A 315 12.98 26.22 54.81
C ARG A 315 12.01 26.78 55.81
N TRP A 316 11.50 25.97 56.71
CA TRP A 316 10.98 26.46 57.95
C TRP A 316 12.16 26.66 58.89
N PRO A 317 12.48 27.93 59.30
CA PRO A 317 13.46 28.14 60.33
C PRO A 317 12.82 27.77 61.68
N GLY A 318 13.38 26.78 62.30
CA GLY A 318 13.40 26.58 63.74
C GLY A 318 12.07 26.57 64.52
N TRP A 319 11.45 25.41 64.66
CA TRP A 319 10.73 25.13 65.91
C TRP A 319 11.75 24.55 66.89
N THR A 320 12.34 25.42 67.71
CA THR A 320 13.03 25.02 68.97
C THR A 320 11.97 24.38 69.86
N ARG A 321 12.25 23.23 70.35
CA ARG A 321 11.45 22.47 71.30
C ARG A 321 11.14 23.38 72.51
N CYS A 322 9.88 23.67 72.76
CA CYS A 322 9.46 24.12 74.10
C CYS A 322 9.72 23.01 75.10
N GLY A 323 10.44 23.34 76.17
CA GLY A 323 10.78 22.44 77.25
C GLY A 323 9.56 21.99 78.05
N PRO A 324 9.75 21.05 78.99
CA PRO A 324 8.65 20.35 79.65
C PRO A 324 7.90 21.29 80.61
N PHE A 325 6.57 21.24 80.53
CA PHE A 325 5.69 21.81 81.55
C PHE A 325 5.87 21.04 82.86
N LEU A 326 6.22 21.76 83.94
CA LEU A 326 6.15 21.25 85.32
C LEU A 326 4.69 21.35 85.82
N PRO A 327 4.17 20.36 86.55
CA PRO A 327 2.84 20.40 87.14
C PRO A 327 2.84 21.19 88.44
N ILE A 328 1.77 21.94 88.70
CA ILE A 328 1.29 22.33 90.01
C ILE A 328 0.04 21.49 90.31
#